data_48dee7890de20c83ba63b4cc520f44dc
#
_entry.id   48dee7890de20c83ba63b4cc520f44dc
#
_cell.length_a   1.000
_cell.length_b   1.000
_cell.length_c   1.000
_cell.angle_alpha   90.00
_cell.angle_beta   90.00
_cell.angle_gamma   90.00
#
_symmetry.space_group_name_H-M   'P 1'
#
loop_
_entity.id
_entity.type
_entity.pdbx_description
1 polymer ?
#
loop_
_entity_poly.entity_id
_entity_poly.type
_entity_poly.pdbx_seq_one_letter_code
_entity_poly.pdbx_strand_id
1 'polypeptide(L)'
;MDVMPQQDPGSRRPPEQSSQDPMNAQDPYAMPAEGATAVPPPPPTLRTTLRRAAVGAVAAGVLLAGALVAVDDGEGDGPKEPGPVERAEAATTAGSPASLSDLTALIGDRQKWVESHPEDAPSLATLGTAYVEWARRSADTAYYARAEQALKRSLEARPGERGNGEAWVGLAALANARHDFLAAKRWGETVRKQQPKSWSVYPVLIDAYTGLGDQKAATAATEKFSELRKGVPALARTADLYRGQGWREDALATAREAADRATQPAEKAEALHRLGELAWERGEPEEAVAQFDAALRTDAGHHPALAGRARALVALDRTDEALAAYQSALEQLPRPEYALELGELYESLGLDGDARTQYTKLREMVAEAKKAGADESLVLARFEADHGEPEAAVELLRAQWRGQHRSAAVADALGWALHRAGKSEEGLEYAERAVDTGVRNASYAYHLGVIQRELADYGPARRNLEQAVRTNPAFSPLAAPLAREALDALGEPPPGGPGDMQPPPPPPPAPEPTPEPKREQEKKPEAPAPAASKTAAAPSESPSPTASPTAAKSP
;
A
#
# COMPACT_ATOMS: atom_id res chain seq x y z
N MET A 1 0.14 77.95 22.21
CA MET A 1 0.89 78.24 23.44
C MET A 1 1.23 76.86 23.99
N ASP A 2 2.37 76.37 24.05
CA ASP A 2 3.78 76.65 23.80
C ASP A 2 4.45 75.28 23.69
N VAL A 3 5.11 75.07 22.61
CA VAL A 3 6.58 75.04 22.40
C VAL A 3 7.30 73.77 22.91
N MET A 4 7.79 73.00 21.94
CA MET A 4 8.93 72.05 21.99
C MET A 4 10.19 72.61 22.66
N PRO A 5 11.16 71.78 23.07
CA PRO A 5 12.09 71.27 22.06
C PRO A 5 12.67 69.84 22.26
N GLN A 6 13.22 69.35 21.11
CA GLN A 6 14.13 68.21 20.87
C GLN A 6 15.35 68.17 21.80
N GLN A 7 15.82 66.94 22.03
CA GLN A 7 17.28 66.59 22.01
C GLN A 7 17.49 65.05 21.91
N ASP A 8 18.14 64.63 20.86
CA ASP A 8 18.96 63.40 20.66
C ASP A 8 20.43 63.83 20.72
N PRO A 9 21.48 63.02 20.83
CA PRO A 9 21.66 61.56 20.80
C PRO A 9 22.61 61.00 21.89
N GLY A 10 22.66 59.67 22.06
CA GLY A 10 23.72 59.08 22.87
C GLY A 10 23.70 57.54 22.89
N SER A 11 24.52 56.96 22.01
CA SER A 11 24.87 55.55 21.94
C SER A 11 25.24 54.91 23.28
N ARG A 12 24.55 53.85 23.69
CA ARG A 12 25.12 52.84 24.59
C ARG A 12 24.64 51.46 24.14
N ARG A 13 25.62 50.60 23.79
CA ARG A 13 25.44 49.16 23.60
C ARG A 13 24.92 48.53 24.89
N PRO A 14 23.94 47.59 24.80
CA PRO A 14 23.62 46.75 25.95
C PRO A 14 24.64 45.61 26.09
N PRO A 15 24.85 45.07 27.31
CA PRO A 15 25.77 43.97 27.55
C PRO A 15 25.22 42.63 27.02
N GLU A 16 26.14 41.79 26.58
CA GLU A 16 25.91 40.39 26.23
C GLU A 16 25.22 39.65 27.39
N GLN A 17 23.99 39.22 27.17
CA GLN A 17 23.37 38.20 27.99
C GLN A 17 23.77 36.83 27.44
N SER A 18 24.57 36.11 28.25
CA SER A 18 24.83 34.69 28.09
C SER A 18 23.52 33.90 27.97
N SER A 19 23.29 33.31 26.82
CA SER A 19 22.26 32.31 26.61
C SER A 19 22.57 31.08 27.47
N GLN A 20 21.81 30.91 28.55
CA GLN A 20 21.68 29.63 29.21
C GLN A 20 20.81 28.75 28.30
N ASP A 21 21.42 27.71 27.77
CA ASP A 21 20.71 26.61 27.14
C ASP A 21 19.61 26.02 28.07
N PRO A 22 18.40 25.84 27.59
CA PRO A 22 17.43 25.08 28.35
C PRO A 22 17.85 23.61 28.40
N MET A 23 17.89 23.08 29.61
CA MET A 23 18.17 21.71 30.02
C MET A 23 17.69 20.71 28.98
N ASN A 24 18.65 19.96 28.46
CA ASN A 24 18.48 18.72 27.71
C ASN A 24 17.60 17.74 28.50
N ALA A 25 16.33 17.66 28.17
CA ALA A 25 15.48 16.59 28.65
C ALA A 25 16.00 15.30 28.03
N GLN A 26 16.72 14.51 28.81
CA GLN A 26 17.22 13.20 28.39
C GLN A 26 16.01 12.35 27.97
N ASP A 27 15.91 12.07 26.67
CA ASP A 27 15.00 11.05 26.13
C ASP A 27 15.39 9.70 26.77
N PRO A 28 14.52 9.09 27.62
CA PRO A 28 14.84 7.82 28.30
C PRO A 28 15.03 6.66 27.33
N TYR A 29 14.84 6.89 26.04
CA TYR A 29 15.02 5.91 24.96
C TYR A 29 16.15 6.26 24.00
N ALA A 30 17.03 7.23 24.33
CA ALA A 30 18.16 7.58 23.49
C ALA A 30 19.08 6.37 23.30
N MET A 31 19.29 5.97 22.07
CA MET A 31 20.24 4.93 21.67
C MET A 31 21.67 5.44 21.87
N PRO A 32 22.62 4.61 22.30
CA PRO A 32 24.00 5.04 22.40
C PRO A 32 24.55 5.49 21.06
N ALA A 33 25.21 6.64 21.03
CA ALA A 33 25.87 7.20 19.85
C ALA A 33 26.99 6.27 19.39
N GLU A 34 26.97 5.85 18.13
CA GLU A 34 28.07 5.08 17.51
C GLU A 34 29.34 5.94 17.44
N GLY A 35 30.42 5.42 18.03
CA GLY A 35 31.75 5.95 17.84
C GLY A 35 32.22 5.80 16.39
N ALA A 36 32.69 6.89 15.79
CA ALA A 36 33.23 6.92 14.44
C ALA A 36 34.44 5.99 14.32
N THR A 37 34.32 4.91 13.56
CA THR A 37 35.44 4.09 13.11
C THR A 37 35.57 4.15 11.59
N ALA A 38 36.82 4.34 11.15
CA ALA A 38 37.27 4.55 9.78
C ALA A 38 36.85 3.40 8.84
N VAL A 39 36.49 3.77 7.60
CA VAL A 39 36.15 2.91 6.47
C VAL A 39 37.42 2.21 5.95
N PRO A 40 37.45 0.86 5.83
CA PRO A 40 38.45 0.15 5.04
C PRO A 40 38.01 0.01 3.57
N PRO A 41 38.97 -0.10 2.61
CA PRO A 41 38.69 -0.15 1.17
C PRO A 41 38.10 -1.50 0.71
N PRO A 42 37.46 -1.57 -0.48
CA PRO A 42 36.78 -2.75 -0.94
C PRO A 42 37.72 -3.85 -1.44
N PRO A 43 37.37 -5.13 -1.30
CA PRO A 43 38.14 -6.24 -1.85
C PRO A 43 37.78 -6.52 -3.33
N PRO A 44 38.68 -7.18 -4.08
CA PRO A 44 38.57 -7.35 -5.52
C PRO A 44 37.62 -8.50 -5.92
N THR A 45 37.02 -8.31 -7.12
CA THR A 45 36.19 -9.27 -7.85
C THR A 45 36.92 -10.56 -8.18
N LEU A 46 36.29 -11.73 -7.96
CA LEU A 46 36.70 -12.98 -8.59
C LEU A 46 35.49 -13.73 -9.15
N ARG A 47 35.63 -14.09 -10.41
CA ARG A 47 34.71 -14.83 -11.26
C ARG A 47 34.61 -16.32 -10.87
N THR A 48 33.38 -16.83 -11.03
CA THR A 48 32.97 -18.16 -11.50
C THR A 48 33.82 -19.40 -11.17
N THR A 49 33.17 -20.39 -10.55
CA THR A 49 33.13 -21.78 -11.08
C THR A 49 31.96 -22.57 -10.51
N LEU A 50 31.19 -23.16 -11.42
CA LEU A 50 30.22 -24.24 -11.16
C LEU A 50 30.92 -25.48 -10.56
N ARG A 51 30.29 -26.13 -9.57
CA ARG A 51 30.29 -27.61 -9.49
C ARG A 51 29.04 -28.12 -8.75
N ARG A 52 28.35 -29.03 -9.42
CA ARG A 52 27.28 -29.90 -8.92
C ARG A 52 27.84 -30.93 -7.96
N ALA A 53 27.14 -31.23 -6.87
CA ALA A 53 26.96 -32.58 -6.31
C ALA A 53 25.99 -32.57 -5.12
N ALA A 54 24.86 -33.21 -5.29
CA ALA A 54 24.35 -34.37 -4.54
C ALA A 54 23.87 -34.19 -3.08
N VAL A 55 22.54 -34.22 -2.96
CA VAL A 55 21.70 -35.06 -2.04
C VAL A 55 22.26 -35.31 -0.66
N GLY A 56 21.57 -34.77 0.35
CA GLY A 56 21.67 -35.23 1.74
C GLY A 56 20.53 -34.62 2.55
N ALA A 57 19.48 -35.42 2.81
CA ALA A 57 18.42 -35.06 3.73
C ALA A 57 18.97 -34.95 5.15
N VAL A 58 18.78 -33.80 5.80
CA VAL A 58 18.85 -33.67 7.25
C VAL A 58 17.63 -32.86 7.70
N ALA A 59 16.69 -33.59 8.28
CA ALA A 59 15.66 -33.03 9.12
C ALA A 59 16.36 -32.42 10.35
N ALA A 60 16.27 -31.08 10.49
CA ALA A 60 16.68 -30.39 11.70
C ALA A 60 15.48 -29.75 12.33
N GLY A 61 15.13 -30.22 13.50
CA GLY A 61 14.00 -29.88 14.31
C GLY A 61 13.97 -28.41 14.70
N VAL A 62 12.79 -27.87 14.63
CA VAL A 62 12.39 -26.63 15.29
C VAL A 62 12.37 -26.93 16.79
N LEU A 63 13.29 -26.34 17.53
CA LEU A 63 13.22 -26.31 18.99
C LEU A 63 12.10 -25.32 19.39
N LEU A 64 10.94 -25.89 19.62
CA LEU A 64 9.90 -25.32 20.48
C LEU A 64 10.34 -25.51 21.93
N ALA A 65 10.80 -24.46 22.57
CA ALA A 65 10.80 -24.40 24.02
C ALA A 65 9.36 -24.12 24.46
N GLY A 66 8.64 -25.16 24.83
CA GLY A 66 7.27 -25.06 25.31
C GLY A 66 7.03 -26.15 26.34
N ALA A 67 6.46 -25.79 27.40
CA ALA A 67 5.85 -26.46 28.51
C ALA A 67 5.66 -27.99 28.38
N LEU A 68 6.27 -28.71 29.28
CA LEU A 68 5.85 -30.06 29.71
C LEU A 68 4.42 -29.98 30.26
N VAL A 69 3.46 -30.45 29.50
CA VAL A 69 2.15 -30.85 30.01
C VAL A 69 2.10 -32.36 30.00
N ALA A 70 1.69 -32.94 31.13
CA ALA A 70 1.55 -34.35 31.38
C ALA A 70 0.78 -35.05 30.26
N VAL A 71 1.32 -36.16 29.80
CA VAL A 71 0.67 -37.11 28.89
C VAL A 71 -0.48 -37.76 29.64
N ASP A 72 -1.70 -37.48 29.19
CA ASP A 72 -2.86 -38.32 29.47
C ASP A 72 -3.12 -39.16 28.21
N ASP A 73 -3.06 -40.47 28.35
CA ASP A 73 -3.27 -41.43 27.25
C ASP A 73 -4.74 -41.47 26.85
N GLY A 74 -5.10 -40.72 25.80
CA GLY A 74 -6.41 -40.74 25.16
C GLY A 74 -6.27 -40.82 23.63
N GLU A 75 -6.75 -41.89 23.05
CA GLU A 75 -6.75 -42.20 21.62
C GLU A 75 -7.35 -41.08 20.75
N GLY A 76 -6.62 -40.70 19.70
CA GLY A 76 -7.19 -40.08 18.50
C GLY A 76 -7.26 -38.56 18.48
N ASP A 77 -6.08 -37.88 18.34
CA ASP A 77 -6.13 -36.45 18.03
C ASP A 77 -5.06 -36.12 16.97
N GLY A 78 -5.54 -35.76 15.78
CA GLY A 78 -4.72 -35.04 14.81
C GLY A 78 -4.22 -33.72 15.43
N PRO A 79 -3.29 -32.97 14.80
CA PRO A 79 -2.78 -31.73 15.37
C PRO A 79 -3.96 -30.80 15.70
N LYS A 80 -4.11 -30.45 16.98
CA LYS A 80 -5.18 -29.55 17.46
C LYS A 80 -5.07 -28.23 16.70
N GLU A 81 -6.19 -27.76 16.16
CA GLU A 81 -6.23 -26.42 15.57
C GLU A 81 -5.84 -25.39 16.65
N PRO A 82 -5.00 -24.38 16.30
CA PRO A 82 -4.60 -23.34 17.24
C PRO A 82 -5.82 -22.64 17.85
N GLY A 83 -5.80 -22.41 19.16
CA GLY A 83 -6.82 -21.66 19.86
C GLY A 83 -6.84 -20.17 19.48
N PRO A 84 -7.85 -19.39 19.95
CA PRO A 84 -7.96 -17.96 19.65
C PRO A 84 -6.71 -17.15 20.05
N VAL A 85 -6.12 -17.48 21.21
CA VAL A 85 -4.92 -16.80 21.73
C VAL A 85 -3.73 -17.03 20.81
N GLU A 86 -3.48 -18.29 20.45
CA GLU A 86 -2.36 -18.67 19.58
C GLU A 86 -2.53 -18.10 18.16
N ARG A 87 -3.76 -18.07 17.64
CA ARG A 87 -4.03 -17.45 16.32
C ARG A 87 -3.73 -15.97 16.33
N ALA A 88 -4.21 -15.23 17.35
CA ALA A 88 -3.95 -13.79 17.45
C ALA A 88 -2.47 -13.47 17.65
N GLU A 89 -1.77 -14.25 18.49
CA GLU A 89 -0.33 -14.07 18.74
C GLU A 89 0.49 -14.34 17.46
N ALA A 90 0.16 -15.40 16.74
CA ALA A 90 0.82 -15.72 15.47
C ALA A 90 0.56 -14.62 14.41
N ALA A 91 -0.67 -14.13 14.31
CA ALA A 91 -1.03 -13.06 13.37
C ALA A 91 -0.32 -11.75 13.69
N THR A 92 -0.41 -11.27 14.94
CA THR A 92 0.23 -10.00 15.36
C THR A 92 1.75 -10.05 15.19
N THR A 93 2.39 -11.18 15.51
CA THR A 93 3.83 -11.38 15.30
C THR A 93 4.19 -11.37 13.82
N ALA A 94 3.32 -11.87 12.95
CA ALA A 94 3.54 -11.90 11.50
C ALA A 94 3.22 -10.57 10.81
N GLY A 95 2.69 -9.58 11.54
CA GLY A 95 2.16 -8.35 10.96
C GLY A 95 0.96 -8.61 10.05
N SER A 96 0.20 -9.69 10.33
CA SER A 96 -1.06 -10.05 9.68
C SER A 96 -2.25 -9.60 10.53
N PRO A 97 -3.41 -9.35 9.93
CA PRO A 97 -4.61 -9.01 10.69
C PRO A 97 -5.08 -10.22 11.53
N ALA A 98 -5.47 -9.94 12.78
CA ALA A 98 -6.15 -10.87 13.64
C ALA A 98 -7.63 -10.51 13.77
N SER A 99 -8.52 -11.49 13.99
CA SER A 99 -9.92 -11.19 14.26
C SER A 99 -10.07 -10.44 15.59
N LEU A 100 -11.08 -9.59 15.73
CA LEU A 100 -11.33 -8.87 16.98
C LEU A 100 -11.63 -9.83 18.15
N SER A 101 -12.30 -10.96 17.88
CA SER A 101 -12.54 -11.99 18.88
C SER A 101 -11.28 -12.66 19.38
N ASP A 102 -10.35 -13.01 18.47
CA ASP A 102 -9.07 -13.62 18.82
C ASP A 102 -8.17 -12.62 19.57
N LEU A 103 -8.18 -11.34 19.15
CA LEU A 103 -7.48 -10.27 19.86
C LEU A 103 -8.03 -10.05 21.29
N THR A 104 -9.36 -10.13 21.45
CA THR A 104 -9.98 -10.04 22.78
C THR A 104 -9.50 -11.17 23.68
N ALA A 105 -9.44 -12.39 23.14
CA ALA A 105 -8.94 -13.55 23.89
C ALA A 105 -7.46 -13.38 24.27
N LEU A 106 -6.60 -12.96 23.33
CA LEU A 106 -5.18 -12.72 23.57
C LEU A 106 -4.95 -11.62 24.62
N ILE A 107 -5.63 -10.50 24.48
CA ILE A 107 -5.54 -9.37 25.43
C ILE A 107 -5.96 -9.82 26.83
N GLY A 108 -7.11 -10.49 26.95
CA GLY A 108 -7.62 -10.98 28.25
C GLY A 108 -6.70 -12.00 28.90
N ASP A 109 -6.12 -12.91 28.11
CA ASP A 109 -5.15 -13.89 28.60
C ASP A 109 -3.87 -13.22 29.13
N ARG A 110 -3.28 -12.34 28.33
CA ARG A 110 -2.05 -11.65 28.70
C ARG A 110 -2.24 -10.64 29.85
N GLN A 111 -3.38 -9.98 29.94
CA GLN A 111 -3.72 -9.13 31.09
C GLN A 111 -3.71 -9.93 32.39
N LYS A 112 -4.43 -11.05 32.42
CA LYS A 112 -4.44 -11.96 33.57
C LYS A 112 -3.05 -12.46 33.95
N TRP A 113 -2.25 -12.84 32.94
CA TRP A 113 -0.90 -13.33 33.17
C TRP A 113 -0.02 -12.27 33.81
N VAL A 114 0.03 -11.05 33.27
CA VAL A 114 0.88 -9.97 33.78
C VAL A 114 0.41 -9.38 35.13
N GLU A 115 -0.84 -9.63 35.55
CA GLU A 115 -1.29 -9.32 36.92
C GLU A 115 -0.55 -10.16 37.96
N SER A 116 -0.32 -11.44 37.66
CA SER A 116 0.41 -12.36 38.55
C SER A 116 1.92 -12.41 38.26
N HIS A 117 2.36 -11.96 37.08
CA HIS A 117 3.76 -11.95 36.64
C HIS A 117 4.13 -10.56 36.06
N PRO A 118 4.19 -9.50 36.91
CA PRO A 118 4.29 -8.10 36.46
C PRO A 118 5.61 -7.76 35.76
N GLU A 119 6.64 -8.62 35.89
CA GLU A 119 7.96 -8.47 35.27
C GLU A 119 8.19 -9.45 34.09
N ASP A 120 7.14 -10.13 33.64
CA ASP A 120 7.27 -11.02 32.46
C ASP A 120 7.34 -10.21 31.17
N ALA A 121 8.58 -9.86 30.78
CA ALA A 121 8.86 -9.02 29.63
C ALA A 121 8.24 -9.54 28.32
N PRO A 122 8.27 -10.86 27.99
CA PRO A 122 7.63 -11.37 26.77
C PRO A 122 6.12 -11.12 26.74
N SER A 123 5.40 -11.45 27.82
CA SER A 123 3.95 -11.25 27.88
C SER A 123 3.56 -9.78 27.84
N LEU A 124 4.35 -8.89 28.45
CA LEU A 124 4.17 -7.46 28.34
C LEU A 124 4.36 -6.94 26.90
N ALA A 125 5.37 -7.47 26.18
CA ALA A 125 5.59 -7.13 24.77
C ALA A 125 4.45 -7.63 23.88
N THR A 126 4.01 -8.88 24.06
CA THR A 126 2.85 -9.45 23.35
C THR A 126 1.58 -8.65 23.62
N LEU A 127 1.30 -8.31 24.87
CA LEU A 127 0.14 -7.48 25.25
C LEU A 127 0.19 -6.10 24.58
N GLY A 128 1.35 -5.45 24.58
CA GLY A 128 1.54 -4.16 23.92
C GLY A 128 1.29 -4.24 22.42
N THR A 129 1.82 -5.26 21.75
CA THR A 129 1.60 -5.47 20.31
C THR A 129 0.12 -5.79 20.00
N ALA A 130 -0.54 -6.58 20.86
CA ALA A 130 -1.97 -6.86 20.73
C ALA A 130 -2.82 -5.57 20.88
N TYR A 131 -2.45 -4.65 21.77
CA TYR A 131 -3.11 -3.35 21.86
C TYR A 131 -2.91 -2.48 20.62
N VAL A 132 -1.73 -2.52 19.97
CA VAL A 132 -1.51 -1.81 18.69
C VAL A 132 -2.45 -2.34 17.63
N GLU A 133 -2.55 -3.68 17.49
CA GLU A 133 -3.44 -4.28 16.49
C GLU A 133 -4.91 -4.02 16.80
N TRP A 134 -5.30 -4.04 18.07
CA TRP A 134 -6.65 -3.66 18.48
C TRP A 134 -6.97 -2.22 18.06
N ALA A 135 -6.09 -1.26 18.39
CA ALA A 135 -6.27 0.14 18.01
C ALA A 135 -6.44 0.30 16.49
N ARG A 136 -5.64 -0.42 15.71
CA ARG A 136 -5.69 -0.42 14.24
C ARG A 136 -7.04 -0.94 13.69
N ARG A 137 -7.57 -2.00 14.33
CA ARG A 137 -8.80 -2.69 13.91
C ARG A 137 -10.08 -2.00 14.38
N SER A 138 -10.03 -1.27 15.50
CA SER A 138 -11.18 -0.60 16.12
C SER A 138 -11.18 0.91 15.96
N ALA A 139 -10.10 1.52 15.46
CA ALA A 139 -9.83 2.96 15.47
C ALA A 139 -9.89 3.60 16.89
N ASP A 140 -9.81 2.78 17.96
CA ASP A 140 -9.76 3.27 19.33
C ASP A 140 -8.34 3.70 19.70
N THR A 141 -8.06 4.98 19.52
CA THR A 141 -6.74 5.58 19.78
C THR A 141 -6.32 5.54 21.25
N ALA A 142 -7.25 5.30 22.20
CA ALA A 142 -6.91 5.14 23.62
C ALA A 142 -6.00 3.91 23.86
N TYR A 143 -6.06 2.93 22.98
CA TYR A 143 -5.17 1.76 23.07
C TYR A 143 -3.71 2.08 22.72
N TYR A 144 -3.40 3.17 22.04
CA TYR A 144 -2.01 3.57 21.81
C TYR A 144 -1.25 3.85 23.11
N ALA A 145 -1.90 4.53 24.07
CA ALA A 145 -1.30 4.77 25.39
C ALA A 145 -1.10 3.47 26.19
N ARG A 146 -2.07 2.55 26.12
CA ARG A 146 -1.97 1.23 26.75
C ARG A 146 -0.85 0.38 26.14
N ALA A 147 -0.74 0.39 24.81
CA ALA A 147 0.34 -0.30 24.10
C ALA A 147 1.71 0.24 24.52
N GLU A 148 1.86 1.55 24.51
CA GLU A 148 3.09 2.22 24.90
C GLU A 148 3.50 1.87 26.34
N GLN A 149 2.56 1.91 27.27
CA GLN A 149 2.79 1.55 28.66
C GLN A 149 3.25 0.08 28.81
N ALA A 150 2.57 -0.86 28.15
CA ALA A 150 2.93 -2.27 28.22
C ALA A 150 4.32 -2.53 27.64
N LEU A 151 4.64 -1.93 26.48
CA LEU A 151 5.95 -2.07 25.83
C LEU A 151 7.08 -1.43 26.66
N LYS A 152 6.86 -0.27 27.28
CA LYS A 152 7.81 0.37 28.19
C LYS A 152 8.08 -0.51 29.42
N ARG A 153 7.04 -1.03 30.05
CA ARG A 153 7.20 -1.97 31.16
C ARG A 153 7.96 -3.22 30.77
N SER A 154 7.74 -3.73 29.55
CA SER A 154 8.54 -4.85 29.01
C SER A 154 10.02 -4.51 28.93
N LEU A 155 10.38 -3.30 28.50
CA LEU A 155 11.77 -2.84 28.43
C LEU A 155 12.38 -2.56 29.81
N GLU A 156 11.58 -2.12 30.78
CA GLU A 156 12.02 -1.98 32.18
C GLU A 156 12.36 -3.33 32.80
N ALA A 157 11.50 -4.34 32.59
CA ALA A 157 11.73 -5.70 33.07
C ALA A 157 12.91 -6.38 32.37
N ARG A 158 13.08 -6.19 31.07
CA ARG A 158 14.21 -6.71 30.28
C ARG A 158 14.64 -5.67 29.24
N PRO A 159 15.74 -4.92 29.48
CA PRO A 159 16.26 -3.95 28.53
C PRO A 159 16.52 -4.53 27.13
N GLY A 160 16.33 -3.74 26.10
CA GLY A 160 16.48 -4.15 24.71
C GLY A 160 17.88 -4.60 24.34
N GLU A 161 18.91 -3.99 24.94
CA GLU A 161 20.32 -4.41 24.80
C GLU A 161 20.58 -5.82 25.32
N ARG A 162 19.71 -6.34 26.19
CA ARG A 162 19.74 -7.71 26.71
C ARG A 162 18.85 -8.68 25.93
N GLY A 163 18.43 -8.29 24.70
CA GLY A 163 17.71 -9.17 23.79
C GLY A 163 16.18 -9.09 23.86
N ASN A 164 15.60 -7.97 24.31
CA ASN A 164 14.16 -7.74 24.24
C ASN A 164 13.76 -7.13 22.88
N GLY A 165 14.01 -7.87 21.80
CA GLY A 165 13.66 -7.45 20.44
C GLY A 165 12.15 -7.34 20.21
N GLU A 166 11.35 -8.14 20.91
CA GLU A 166 9.88 -8.15 20.81
C GLU A 166 9.28 -6.83 21.22
N ALA A 167 9.75 -6.24 22.33
CA ALA A 167 9.27 -4.93 22.78
C ALA A 167 9.65 -3.80 21.79
N TRP A 168 10.84 -3.86 21.19
CA TRP A 168 11.23 -2.90 20.15
C TRP A 168 10.45 -3.06 18.86
N VAL A 169 10.14 -4.30 18.43
CA VAL A 169 9.22 -4.54 17.31
C VAL A 169 7.83 -3.99 17.61
N GLY A 170 7.33 -4.20 18.84
CA GLY A 170 6.05 -3.61 19.29
C GLY A 170 6.05 -2.08 19.26
N LEU A 171 7.14 -1.43 19.73
CA LEU A 171 7.30 0.03 19.63
C LEU A 171 7.38 0.53 18.19
N ALA A 172 8.03 -0.24 17.30
CA ALA A 172 8.05 0.08 15.87
C ALA A 172 6.65 -0.05 15.25
N ALA A 173 5.88 -1.09 15.63
CA ALA A 173 4.49 -1.24 15.20
C ALA A 173 3.60 -0.09 15.70
N LEU A 174 3.76 0.34 16.95
CA LEU A 174 3.05 1.49 17.53
C LEU A 174 3.41 2.79 16.78
N ALA A 175 4.69 3.01 16.50
CA ALA A 175 5.15 4.17 15.76
C ALA A 175 4.58 4.20 14.33
N ASN A 176 4.55 3.05 13.62
CA ASN A 176 3.87 2.94 12.33
C ASN A 176 2.37 3.25 12.43
N ALA A 177 1.69 2.74 13.45
CA ALA A 177 0.26 3.00 13.68
C ALA A 177 -0.04 4.48 13.99
N ARG A 178 0.94 5.21 14.52
CA ARG A 178 0.89 6.66 14.74
C ARG A 178 1.43 7.48 13.56
N HIS A 179 1.83 6.84 12.47
CA HIS A 179 2.51 7.43 11.31
C HIS A 179 3.86 8.10 11.63
N ASP A 180 4.50 7.76 12.76
CA ASP A 180 5.89 8.13 13.07
C ASP A 180 6.86 7.10 12.47
N PHE A 181 6.99 7.16 11.14
CA PHE A 181 7.79 6.20 10.38
C PHE A 181 9.30 6.31 10.67
N LEU A 182 9.79 7.47 11.12
CA LEU A 182 11.18 7.62 11.53
C LEU A 182 11.48 6.85 12.83
N ALA A 183 10.61 6.95 13.82
CA ALA A 183 10.75 6.17 15.04
C ALA A 183 10.60 4.67 14.75
N ALA A 184 9.63 4.28 13.92
CA ALA A 184 9.45 2.89 13.50
C ALA A 184 10.71 2.31 12.83
N LYS A 185 11.30 3.05 11.87
CA LYS A 185 12.56 2.71 11.22
C LYS A 185 13.68 2.54 12.25
N ARG A 186 13.86 3.50 13.15
CA ARG A 186 14.91 3.47 14.19
C ARG A 186 14.82 2.21 15.04
N TRP A 187 13.64 1.90 15.57
CA TRP A 187 13.42 0.71 16.40
C TRP A 187 13.62 -0.58 15.60
N GLY A 188 13.01 -0.67 14.43
CA GLY A 188 13.12 -1.85 13.57
C GLY A 188 14.55 -2.14 13.13
N GLU A 189 15.32 -1.11 12.70
CA GLU A 189 16.72 -1.30 12.30
C GLU A 189 17.61 -1.73 13.46
N THR A 190 17.32 -1.28 14.67
CA THR A 190 18.04 -1.74 15.86
C THR A 190 17.84 -3.25 16.07
N VAL A 191 16.60 -3.73 15.99
CA VAL A 191 16.33 -5.18 16.09
C VAL A 191 17.00 -5.94 14.94
N ARG A 192 16.90 -5.43 13.72
CA ARG A 192 17.53 -6.05 12.54
C ARG A 192 19.04 -6.19 12.67
N LYS A 193 19.73 -5.18 13.25
CA LYS A 193 21.18 -5.24 13.52
C LYS A 193 21.52 -6.30 14.57
N GLN A 194 20.74 -6.41 15.63
CA GLN A 194 20.98 -7.36 16.71
C GLN A 194 20.57 -8.79 16.35
N GLN A 195 19.49 -8.94 15.61
CA GLN A 195 18.84 -10.22 15.29
C GLN A 195 18.53 -10.31 13.78
N PRO A 196 19.54 -10.39 12.90
CA PRO A 196 19.35 -10.29 11.45
C PRO A 196 18.54 -11.45 10.84
N LYS A 197 18.33 -12.54 11.58
CA LYS A 197 17.49 -13.68 11.18
C LYS A 197 16.08 -13.63 11.75
N SER A 198 15.76 -12.65 12.59
CA SER A 198 14.40 -12.45 13.10
C SER A 198 13.51 -11.93 11.98
N TRP A 199 12.60 -12.78 11.50
CA TRP A 199 11.67 -12.40 10.44
C TRP A 199 10.60 -11.38 10.91
N SER A 200 10.28 -11.36 12.21
CA SER A 200 9.20 -10.52 12.78
C SER A 200 9.47 -9.01 12.70
N VAL A 201 10.72 -8.60 12.50
CA VAL A 201 11.09 -7.19 12.35
C VAL A 201 10.78 -6.63 10.96
N TYR A 202 10.72 -7.48 9.93
CA TYR A 202 10.59 -7.01 8.55
C TYR A 202 9.22 -6.40 8.24
N PRO A 203 8.06 -6.92 8.71
CA PRO A 203 6.78 -6.24 8.49
C PRO A 203 6.79 -4.78 8.94
N VAL A 204 7.29 -4.49 10.15
CA VAL A 204 7.35 -3.10 10.66
C VAL A 204 8.36 -2.22 9.90
N LEU A 205 9.46 -2.80 9.41
CA LEU A 205 10.42 -2.08 8.57
C LEU A 205 9.87 -1.80 7.17
N ILE A 206 9.14 -2.73 6.57
CA ILE A 206 8.48 -2.52 5.28
C ILE A 206 7.51 -1.35 5.37
N ASP A 207 6.66 -1.33 6.40
CA ASP A 207 5.70 -0.26 6.63
C ASP A 207 6.42 1.09 6.85
N ALA A 208 7.47 1.12 7.67
CA ALA A 208 8.25 2.32 7.93
C ALA A 208 8.95 2.87 6.67
N TYR A 209 9.58 2.01 5.88
CA TYR A 209 10.25 2.43 4.65
C TYR A 209 9.25 2.91 3.59
N THR A 210 8.10 2.24 3.47
CA THR A 210 7.02 2.65 2.57
C THR A 210 6.47 4.02 2.95
N GLY A 211 6.20 4.27 4.24
CA GLY A 211 5.74 5.56 4.74
C GLY A 211 6.75 6.68 4.55
N LEU A 212 8.05 6.37 4.62
CA LEU A 212 9.15 7.32 4.33
C LEU A 212 9.40 7.51 2.82
N GLY A 213 8.81 6.69 1.94
CA GLY A 213 9.10 6.70 0.51
C GLY A 213 10.45 6.10 0.14
N ASP A 214 11.08 5.33 1.04
CA ASP A 214 12.34 4.62 0.77
C ASP A 214 12.05 3.29 0.05
N GLN A 215 11.67 3.39 -1.22
CA GLN A 215 11.31 2.26 -2.10
C GLN A 215 12.40 1.16 -2.10
N LYS A 216 13.66 1.57 -2.16
CA LYS A 216 14.79 0.63 -2.20
C LYS A 216 14.89 -0.19 -0.92
N ALA A 217 14.75 0.45 0.23
CA ALA A 217 14.78 -0.23 1.51
C ALA A 217 13.52 -1.10 1.72
N ALA A 218 12.35 -0.63 1.30
CA ALA A 218 11.10 -1.40 1.33
C ALA A 218 11.20 -2.69 0.49
N THR A 219 11.72 -2.58 -0.74
CA THR A 219 11.98 -3.73 -1.63
C THR A 219 12.92 -4.75 -0.96
N ALA A 220 14.08 -4.31 -0.50
CA ALA A 220 15.06 -5.19 0.13
C ALA A 220 14.51 -5.86 1.41
N ALA A 221 13.69 -5.13 2.19
CA ALA A 221 13.05 -5.68 3.38
C ALA A 221 11.97 -6.72 3.03
N THR A 222 11.17 -6.49 1.97
CA THR A 222 10.15 -7.42 1.49
C THR A 222 10.77 -8.71 0.94
N GLU A 223 11.83 -8.60 0.14
CA GLU A 223 12.59 -9.75 -0.35
C GLU A 223 13.14 -10.58 0.81
N LYS A 224 13.76 -9.90 1.79
CA LYS A 224 14.31 -10.58 2.97
C LYS A 224 13.24 -11.23 3.83
N PHE A 225 12.10 -10.59 4.00
CA PHE A 225 10.95 -11.18 4.68
C PHE A 225 10.51 -12.46 3.98
N SER A 226 10.35 -12.41 2.65
CA SER A 226 9.94 -13.55 1.82
C SER A 226 10.96 -14.71 1.80
N GLU A 227 12.26 -14.43 2.00
CA GLU A 227 13.27 -15.47 2.20
C GLU A 227 13.12 -16.18 3.56
N LEU A 228 12.92 -15.40 4.63
CA LEU A 228 12.92 -15.90 6.00
C LEU A 228 11.58 -16.54 6.39
N ARG A 229 10.47 -16.09 5.83
CA ARG A 229 9.12 -16.58 6.12
C ARG A 229 8.32 -16.74 4.83
N LYS A 230 7.83 -17.95 4.60
CA LYS A 230 6.90 -18.25 3.52
C LYS A 230 5.46 -18.18 4.02
N GLY A 231 4.50 -18.01 3.09
CA GLY A 231 3.08 -18.03 3.39
C GLY A 231 2.38 -16.70 3.16
N VAL A 232 1.15 -16.61 3.64
CA VAL A 232 0.22 -15.49 3.37
C VAL A 232 0.80 -14.12 3.75
N PRO A 233 1.45 -13.92 4.92
CA PRO A 233 2.00 -12.61 5.27
C PRO A 233 3.05 -12.10 4.29
N ALA A 234 3.91 -12.98 3.80
CA ALA A 234 4.95 -12.61 2.83
C ALA A 234 4.35 -12.31 1.44
N LEU A 235 3.39 -13.12 0.99
CA LEU A 235 2.65 -12.87 -0.26
C LEU A 235 1.92 -11.54 -0.21
N ALA A 236 1.25 -11.21 0.89
CA ALA A 236 0.55 -9.95 1.07
C ALA A 236 1.51 -8.74 0.92
N ARG A 237 2.66 -8.76 1.58
CA ARG A 237 3.68 -7.69 1.47
C ARG A 237 4.31 -7.62 0.08
N THR A 238 4.48 -8.75 -0.59
CA THR A 238 4.99 -8.79 -1.97
C THR A 238 3.96 -8.21 -2.95
N ALA A 239 2.68 -8.49 -2.77
CA ALA A 239 1.61 -7.90 -3.57
C ALA A 239 1.55 -6.37 -3.41
N ASP A 240 1.67 -5.86 -2.17
CA ASP A 240 1.71 -4.42 -1.88
C ASP A 240 2.96 -3.76 -2.51
N LEU A 241 4.11 -4.44 -2.49
CA LEU A 241 5.33 -3.97 -3.16
C LEU A 241 5.13 -3.84 -4.67
N TYR A 242 4.59 -4.87 -5.32
CA TYR A 242 4.34 -4.86 -6.77
C TYR A 242 3.31 -3.80 -7.16
N ARG A 243 2.25 -3.62 -6.35
CA ARG A 243 1.28 -2.53 -6.51
C ARG A 243 1.98 -1.16 -6.49
N GLY A 244 2.86 -0.93 -5.50
CA GLY A 244 3.62 0.31 -5.36
C GLY A 244 4.61 0.57 -6.49
N GLN A 245 5.05 -0.46 -7.20
CA GLN A 245 5.91 -0.39 -8.38
C GLN A 245 5.11 -0.31 -9.71
N GLY A 246 3.78 -0.37 -9.64
CA GLY A 246 2.92 -0.36 -10.82
C GLY A 246 2.89 -1.69 -11.59
N TRP A 247 3.40 -2.78 -11.02
CA TRP A 247 3.38 -4.13 -11.60
C TRP A 247 2.05 -4.81 -11.26
N ARG A 248 1.01 -4.35 -11.94
CA ARG A 248 -0.39 -4.68 -11.61
C ARG A 248 -0.71 -6.17 -11.73
N GLU A 249 -0.20 -6.83 -12.77
CA GLU A 249 -0.42 -8.25 -13.04
C GLU A 249 0.26 -9.11 -11.96
N ASP A 250 1.49 -8.78 -11.59
CA ASP A 250 2.23 -9.49 -10.54
C ASP A 250 1.58 -9.26 -9.17
N ALA A 251 1.15 -8.02 -8.89
CA ALA A 251 0.40 -7.70 -7.67
C ALA A 251 -0.89 -8.51 -7.57
N LEU A 252 -1.66 -8.58 -8.67
CA LEU A 252 -2.91 -9.34 -8.74
C LEU A 252 -2.68 -10.84 -8.56
N ALA A 253 -1.71 -11.42 -9.28
CA ALA A 253 -1.38 -12.84 -9.18
C ALA A 253 -0.95 -13.21 -7.76
N THR A 254 -0.10 -12.39 -7.14
CA THR A 254 0.40 -12.61 -5.78
C THR A 254 -0.71 -12.43 -4.73
N ALA A 255 -1.59 -11.44 -4.90
CA ALA A 255 -2.73 -11.25 -4.00
C ALA A 255 -3.74 -12.41 -4.10
N ARG A 256 -3.98 -12.95 -5.30
CA ARG A 256 -4.80 -14.17 -5.48
C ARG A 256 -4.17 -15.37 -4.78
N GLU A 257 -2.88 -15.58 -4.95
CA GLU A 257 -2.18 -16.66 -4.25
C GLU A 257 -2.28 -16.50 -2.73
N ALA A 258 -2.20 -15.28 -2.20
CA ALA A 258 -2.41 -15.01 -0.78
C ALA A 258 -3.84 -15.37 -0.34
N ALA A 259 -4.86 -14.99 -1.10
CA ALA A 259 -6.25 -15.30 -0.82
C ALA A 259 -6.55 -16.81 -0.87
N ASP A 260 -5.97 -17.53 -1.85
CA ASP A 260 -6.15 -18.98 -2.00
C ASP A 260 -5.48 -19.76 -0.87
N ARG A 261 -4.34 -19.29 -0.36
CA ARG A 261 -3.59 -19.94 0.72
C ARG A 261 -4.06 -19.55 2.13
N ALA A 262 -4.79 -18.44 2.26
CA ALA A 262 -5.27 -17.98 3.55
C ALA A 262 -6.31 -18.95 4.13
N THR A 263 -6.03 -19.47 5.33
CA THR A 263 -6.91 -20.35 6.08
C THR A 263 -7.64 -19.63 7.21
N GLN A 264 -7.03 -18.55 7.74
CA GLN A 264 -7.65 -17.74 8.77
C GLN A 264 -8.61 -16.72 8.14
N PRO A 265 -9.84 -16.56 8.66
CA PRO A 265 -10.83 -15.65 8.08
C PRO A 265 -10.33 -14.22 7.93
N ALA A 266 -9.66 -13.67 8.95
CA ALA A 266 -9.14 -12.30 8.90
C ALA A 266 -8.05 -12.11 7.82
N GLU A 267 -7.12 -13.07 7.67
CA GLU A 267 -6.11 -13.03 6.60
C GLU A 267 -6.74 -13.15 5.20
N LYS A 268 -7.75 -14.02 5.08
CA LYS A 268 -8.46 -14.20 3.81
C LYS A 268 -9.25 -12.97 3.42
N ALA A 269 -9.96 -12.36 4.37
CA ALA A 269 -10.70 -11.13 4.14
C ALA A 269 -9.78 -9.98 3.73
N GLU A 270 -8.61 -9.86 4.36
CA GLU A 270 -7.60 -8.86 3.99
C GLU A 270 -7.04 -9.09 2.58
N ALA A 271 -6.79 -10.35 2.19
CA ALA A 271 -6.32 -10.67 0.84
C ALA A 271 -7.40 -10.38 -0.23
N LEU A 272 -8.67 -10.69 0.07
CA LEU A 272 -9.81 -10.35 -0.78
C LEU A 272 -10.02 -8.83 -0.88
N HIS A 273 -9.85 -8.10 0.22
CA HIS A 273 -9.88 -6.63 0.21
C HIS A 273 -8.79 -6.07 -0.72
N ARG A 274 -7.55 -6.59 -0.68
CA ARG A 274 -6.49 -6.19 -1.63
C ARG A 274 -6.87 -6.45 -3.08
N LEU A 275 -7.51 -7.56 -3.38
CA LEU A 275 -8.02 -7.84 -4.72
C LEU A 275 -9.08 -6.82 -5.14
N GLY A 276 -9.96 -6.42 -4.22
CA GLY A 276 -10.93 -5.35 -4.44
C GLY A 276 -10.27 -3.99 -4.72
N GLU A 277 -9.24 -3.62 -3.96
CA GLU A 277 -8.47 -2.39 -4.20
C GLU A 277 -7.76 -2.41 -5.56
N LEU A 278 -7.14 -3.54 -5.93
CA LEU A 278 -6.49 -3.70 -7.24
C LEU A 278 -7.49 -3.62 -8.40
N ALA A 279 -8.70 -4.17 -8.25
CA ALA A 279 -9.76 -4.05 -9.23
C ALA A 279 -10.27 -2.60 -9.33
N TRP A 280 -10.48 -1.93 -8.19
CA TRP A 280 -10.85 -0.52 -8.15
C TRP A 280 -9.82 0.38 -8.87
N GLU A 281 -8.54 0.20 -8.57
CA GLU A 281 -7.45 0.98 -9.19
C GLU A 281 -7.34 0.77 -10.71
N ARG A 282 -7.84 -0.36 -11.23
CA ARG A 282 -7.91 -0.63 -12.67
C ARG A 282 -9.18 -0.11 -13.33
N GLY A 283 -10.11 0.47 -12.55
CA GLY A 283 -11.40 0.91 -13.05
C GLY A 283 -12.36 -0.25 -13.37
N GLU A 284 -12.30 -1.33 -12.59
CA GLU A 284 -13.16 -2.53 -12.67
C GLU A 284 -14.10 -2.57 -11.45
N PRO A 285 -15.11 -1.66 -11.36
CA PRO A 285 -15.89 -1.49 -10.14
C PRO A 285 -16.78 -2.70 -9.81
N GLU A 286 -17.28 -3.45 -10.80
CA GLU A 286 -18.06 -4.67 -10.55
C GLU A 286 -17.19 -5.75 -9.87
N GLU A 287 -15.97 -5.96 -10.37
CA GLU A 287 -15.03 -6.89 -9.76
C GLU A 287 -14.63 -6.41 -8.36
N ALA A 288 -14.40 -5.11 -8.18
CA ALA A 288 -14.09 -4.54 -6.88
C ALA A 288 -15.19 -4.82 -5.85
N VAL A 289 -16.47 -4.57 -6.20
CA VAL A 289 -17.62 -4.90 -5.33
C VAL A 289 -17.67 -6.40 -5.02
N ALA A 290 -17.44 -7.26 -6.01
CA ALA A 290 -17.46 -8.71 -5.80
C ALA A 290 -16.40 -9.16 -4.78
N GLN A 291 -15.19 -8.61 -4.85
CA GLN A 291 -14.08 -8.92 -3.94
C GLN A 291 -14.33 -8.34 -2.53
N PHE A 292 -14.81 -7.10 -2.42
CA PHE A 292 -15.18 -6.51 -1.12
C PHE A 292 -16.33 -7.26 -0.45
N ASP A 293 -17.36 -7.67 -1.20
CA ASP A 293 -18.44 -8.50 -0.69
C ASP A 293 -17.93 -9.88 -0.23
N ALA A 294 -16.97 -10.47 -0.94
CA ALA A 294 -16.34 -11.72 -0.53
C ALA A 294 -15.52 -11.53 0.77
N ALA A 295 -14.82 -10.42 0.92
CA ALA A 295 -14.10 -10.08 2.16
C ALA A 295 -15.07 -9.96 3.35
N LEU A 296 -16.17 -9.24 3.19
CA LEU A 296 -17.21 -9.06 4.21
C LEU A 296 -17.95 -10.34 4.56
N ARG A 297 -18.17 -11.24 3.59
CA ARG A 297 -18.73 -12.58 3.89
C ARG A 297 -17.76 -13.46 4.68
N THR A 298 -16.46 -13.26 4.48
CA THR A 298 -15.40 -14.03 5.15
C THR A 298 -15.14 -13.52 6.57
N ASP A 299 -15.08 -12.19 6.74
CA ASP A 299 -14.95 -11.50 8.02
C ASP A 299 -15.85 -10.25 8.01
N ALA A 300 -17.02 -10.35 8.63
CA ALA A 300 -17.97 -9.24 8.74
C ALA A 300 -17.38 -8.02 9.48
N GLY A 301 -16.34 -8.22 10.28
CA GLY A 301 -15.58 -7.16 10.96
C GLY A 301 -14.50 -6.51 10.10
N HIS A 302 -14.40 -6.84 8.81
CA HIS A 302 -13.42 -6.22 7.91
C HIS A 302 -13.92 -4.88 7.38
N HIS A 303 -13.95 -3.86 8.26
CA HIS A 303 -14.52 -2.55 7.95
C HIS A 303 -13.88 -1.80 6.78
N PRO A 304 -12.59 -1.93 6.47
CA PRO A 304 -12.01 -1.32 5.25
C PRO A 304 -12.69 -1.78 3.95
N ALA A 305 -13.20 -3.01 3.91
CA ALA A 305 -13.94 -3.50 2.75
C ALA A 305 -15.31 -2.81 2.58
N LEU A 306 -15.92 -2.26 3.65
CA LEU A 306 -17.13 -1.45 3.53
C LEU A 306 -16.87 -0.14 2.79
N ALA A 307 -15.79 0.57 3.12
CA ALA A 307 -15.42 1.83 2.47
C ALA A 307 -14.98 1.57 1.01
N GLY A 308 -14.19 0.53 0.75
CA GLY A 308 -13.83 0.12 -0.61
C GLY A 308 -15.05 -0.23 -1.46
N ARG A 309 -16.01 -0.99 -0.88
CA ARG A 309 -17.27 -1.32 -1.52
C ARG A 309 -18.09 -0.06 -1.84
N ALA A 310 -18.18 0.88 -0.90
CA ALA A 310 -18.89 2.13 -1.11
C ALA A 310 -18.32 2.90 -2.31
N ARG A 311 -16.99 3.03 -2.37
CA ARG A 311 -16.27 3.67 -3.47
C ARG A 311 -16.60 3.04 -4.84
N ALA A 312 -16.58 1.71 -4.89
CA ALA A 312 -16.93 0.97 -6.11
C ALA A 312 -18.42 1.09 -6.49
N LEU A 313 -19.31 1.17 -5.50
CA LEU A 313 -20.75 1.39 -5.73
C LEU A 313 -21.05 2.78 -6.29
N VAL A 314 -20.30 3.82 -5.87
CA VAL A 314 -20.39 5.17 -6.48
C VAL A 314 -20.10 5.09 -7.98
N ALA A 315 -19.08 4.36 -8.38
CA ALA A 315 -18.70 4.21 -9.78
C ALA A 315 -19.75 3.43 -10.63
N LEU A 316 -20.64 2.69 -9.96
CA LEU A 316 -21.75 1.95 -10.57
C LEU A 316 -23.09 2.69 -10.49
N ASP A 317 -23.09 3.97 -10.10
CA ASP A 317 -24.29 4.78 -9.89
C ASP A 317 -25.28 4.18 -8.84
N ARG A 318 -24.78 3.29 -7.96
CA ARG A 318 -25.56 2.66 -6.86
C ARG A 318 -25.46 3.52 -5.60
N THR A 319 -25.91 4.76 -5.70
CA THR A 319 -25.69 5.82 -4.71
C THR A 319 -26.23 5.50 -3.32
N ASP A 320 -27.47 5.00 -3.21
CA ASP A 320 -28.08 4.68 -1.90
C ASP A 320 -27.29 3.61 -1.15
N GLU A 321 -26.83 2.59 -1.89
CA GLU A 321 -26.02 1.53 -1.31
C GLU A 321 -24.61 2.02 -0.92
N ALA A 322 -24.05 2.95 -1.69
CA ALA A 322 -22.77 3.58 -1.38
C ALA A 322 -22.85 4.41 -0.10
N LEU A 323 -23.89 5.23 0.03
CA LEU A 323 -24.15 6.03 1.23
C LEU A 323 -24.30 5.15 2.47
N ALA A 324 -25.11 4.09 2.38
CA ALA A 324 -25.29 3.14 3.48
C ALA A 324 -23.99 2.45 3.88
N ALA A 325 -23.16 2.06 2.89
CA ALA A 325 -21.88 1.41 3.14
C ALA A 325 -20.86 2.35 3.81
N TYR A 326 -20.74 3.61 3.35
CA TYR A 326 -19.88 4.60 4.01
C TYR A 326 -20.34 4.92 5.43
N GLN A 327 -21.64 5.11 5.65
CA GLN A 327 -22.20 5.36 6.98
C GLN A 327 -21.85 4.19 7.92
N SER A 328 -22.08 2.96 7.47
CA SER A 328 -21.71 1.77 8.24
C SER A 328 -20.20 1.68 8.49
N ALA A 329 -19.36 2.03 7.53
CA ALA A 329 -17.92 2.06 7.71
C ALA A 329 -17.50 3.07 8.79
N LEU A 330 -18.07 4.28 8.77
CA LEU A 330 -17.78 5.33 9.76
C LEU A 330 -18.29 4.99 11.17
N GLU A 331 -19.45 4.32 11.27
CA GLU A 331 -19.99 3.89 12.57
C GLU A 331 -19.14 2.81 13.22
N GLN A 332 -18.59 1.89 12.42
CA GLN A 332 -17.85 0.74 12.91
C GLN A 332 -16.34 0.98 13.00
N LEU A 333 -15.79 1.80 12.12
CA LEU A 333 -14.38 2.18 12.09
C LEU A 333 -14.26 3.67 11.73
N PRO A 334 -14.37 4.60 12.66
CA PRO A 334 -14.32 6.04 12.41
C PRO A 334 -12.92 6.47 11.97
N ARG A 335 -12.73 6.59 10.65
CA ARG A 335 -11.49 7.08 10.03
C ARG A 335 -11.72 8.39 9.30
N PRO A 336 -10.78 9.36 9.37
CA PRO A 336 -10.93 10.63 8.69
C PRO A 336 -11.01 10.48 7.16
N GLU A 337 -10.37 9.46 6.57
CA GLU A 337 -10.46 9.17 5.15
C GLU A 337 -11.90 8.84 4.71
N TYR A 338 -12.63 8.07 5.52
CA TYR A 338 -14.01 7.71 5.18
C TYR A 338 -14.96 8.90 5.30
N ALA A 339 -14.67 9.82 6.24
CA ALA A 339 -15.43 11.07 6.34
C ALA A 339 -15.14 12.00 5.15
N LEU A 340 -13.90 12.04 4.64
CA LEU A 340 -13.56 12.77 3.43
C LEU A 340 -14.32 12.20 2.23
N GLU A 341 -14.19 10.90 1.96
CA GLU A 341 -14.83 10.23 0.83
C GLU A 341 -16.37 10.35 0.86
N LEU A 342 -17.00 10.22 2.03
CA LEU A 342 -18.44 10.42 2.19
C LEU A 342 -18.83 11.89 2.00
N GLY A 343 -18.01 12.83 2.48
CA GLY A 343 -18.23 14.27 2.26
C GLY A 343 -18.19 14.62 0.78
N GLU A 344 -17.20 14.13 0.04
CA GLU A 344 -17.08 14.32 -1.41
C GLU A 344 -18.26 13.67 -2.19
N LEU A 345 -18.75 12.51 -1.73
CA LEU A 345 -19.94 11.91 -2.32
C LEU A 345 -21.17 12.79 -2.09
N TYR A 346 -21.40 13.31 -0.88
CA TYR A 346 -22.51 14.24 -0.61
C TYR A 346 -22.41 15.52 -1.45
N GLU A 347 -21.19 16.08 -1.58
CA GLU A 347 -20.94 17.26 -2.40
C GLU A 347 -21.26 17.00 -3.88
N SER A 348 -20.87 15.84 -4.42
CA SER A 348 -21.18 15.46 -5.81
C SER A 348 -22.69 15.30 -6.08
N LEU A 349 -23.48 15.08 -5.02
CA LEU A 349 -24.94 14.99 -5.05
C LEU A 349 -25.63 16.34 -4.78
N GLY A 350 -24.87 17.43 -4.55
CA GLY A 350 -25.41 18.74 -4.18
C GLY A 350 -25.95 18.81 -2.73
N LEU A 351 -25.56 17.86 -1.86
CA LEU A 351 -25.97 17.76 -0.47
C LEU A 351 -24.94 18.47 0.45
N ASP A 352 -24.69 19.76 0.21
CA ASP A 352 -23.64 20.55 0.86
C ASP A 352 -23.72 20.56 2.40
N GLY A 353 -24.93 20.47 2.98
CA GLY A 353 -25.14 20.41 4.42
C GLY A 353 -24.56 19.15 5.04
N ASP A 354 -24.80 18.01 4.39
CA ASP A 354 -24.30 16.70 4.79
C ASP A 354 -22.80 16.61 4.57
N ALA A 355 -22.29 17.12 3.43
CA ALA A 355 -20.86 17.22 3.16
C ALA A 355 -20.12 17.96 4.27
N ARG A 356 -20.56 19.17 4.62
CA ARG A 356 -19.97 19.97 5.73
C ARG A 356 -19.99 19.24 7.06
N THR A 357 -21.03 18.44 7.30
CA THR A 357 -21.10 17.61 8.52
C THR A 357 -19.99 16.58 8.57
N GLN A 358 -19.70 15.91 7.44
CA GLN A 358 -18.62 14.94 7.38
C GLN A 358 -17.24 15.61 7.46
N TYR A 359 -17.04 16.73 6.83
CA TYR A 359 -15.80 17.51 6.91
C TYR A 359 -15.51 18.03 8.33
N THR A 360 -16.55 18.36 9.09
CA THR A 360 -16.42 18.69 10.53
C THR A 360 -15.96 17.47 11.32
N LYS A 361 -16.58 16.30 11.11
CA LYS A 361 -16.17 15.04 11.75
C LYS A 361 -14.73 14.66 11.42
N LEU A 362 -14.30 14.84 10.16
CA LEU A 362 -12.91 14.63 9.75
C LEU A 362 -11.96 15.43 10.63
N ARG A 363 -12.18 16.74 10.76
CA ARG A 363 -11.33 17.62 11.59
C ARG A 363 -11.32 17.22 13.06
N GLU A 364 -12.45 16.81 13.59
CA GLU A 364 -12.57 16.31 14.97
C GLU A 364 -11.75 15.02 15.17
N MET A 365 -11.89 14.05 14.24
CA MET A 365 -11.11 12.80 14.29
C MET A 365 -9.60 13.03 14.19
N VAL A 366 -9.16 13.94 13.30
CA VAL A 366 -7.75 14.34 13.21
C VAL A 366 -7.25 14.97 14.50
N ALA A 367 -8.06 15.83 15.13
CA ALA A 367 -7.71 16.46 16.41
C ALA A 367 -7.58 15.43 17.54
N GLU A 368 -8.46 14.43 17.60
CA GLU A 368 -8.38 13.33 18.59
C GLU A 368 -7.17 12.43 18.33
N ALA A 369 -6.92 12.06 17.08
CA ALA A 369 -5.74 11.27 16.68
C ALA A 369 -4.44 11.98 17.11
N LYS A 370 -4.35 13.29 16.90
CA LYS A 370 -3.20 14.09 17.33
C LYS A 370 -3.00 14.07 18.86
N LYS A 371 -4.07 14.11 19.65
CA LYS A 371 -3.98 13.97 21.13
C LYS A 371 -3.44 12.60 21.55
N ALA A 372 -3.73 11.56 20.77
CA ALA A 372 -3.21 10.21 20.97
C ALA A 372 -1.80 10.00 20.38
N GLY A 373 -1.21 11.05 19.81
CA GLY A 373 0.13 11.04 19.22
C GLY A 373 0.19 10.44 17.81
N ALA A 374 -0.95 10.36 17.10
CA ALA A 374 -0.99 9.93 15.70
C ALA A 374 -1.00 11.14 14.75
N ASP A 375 -0.33 11.00 13.61
CA ASP A 375 -0.19 12.06 12.59
C ASP A 375 -1.11 11.78 11.39
N GLU A 376 -2.27 12.42 11.38
CA GLU A 376 -3.25 12.37 10.28
C GLU A 376 -3.15 13.61 9.38
N SER A 377 -1.98 14.25 9.34
CA SER A 377 -1.78 15.49 8.55
C SER A 377 -1.97 15.28 7.06
N LEU A 378 -1.74 14.09 6.52
CA LEU A 378 -1.90 13.82 5.08
C LEU A 378 -3.37 13.91 4.64
N VAL A 379 -4.28 13.26 5.38
CA VAL A 379 -5.71 13.32 5.06
C VAL A 379 -6.28 14.71 5.31
N LEU A 380 -5.87 15.36 6.41
CA LEU A 380 -6.25 16.74 6.66
C LEU A 380 -5.80 17.68 5.54
N ALA A 381 -4.56 17.54 5.07
CA ALA A 381 -4.03 18.37 4.00
C ALA A 381 -4.75 18.12 2.66
N ARG A 382 -5.14 16.89 2.34
CA ARG A 382 -5.97 16.61 1.17
C ARG A 382 -7.31 17.33 1.26
N PHE A 383 -7.95 17.26 2.43
CA PHE A 383 -9.18 17.99 2.69
C PHE A 383 -8.98 19.51 2.55
N GLU A 384 -7.95 20.09 3.20
CA GLU A 384 -7.70 21.53 3.17
C GLU A 384 -7.33 22.03 1.75
N ALA A 385 -6.71 21.21 0.90
CA ALA A 385 -6.37 21.57 -0.47
C ALA A 385 -7.61 21.79 -1.35
N ASP A 386 -8.66 20.98 -1.19
CA ASP A 386 -9.83 21.01 -2.07
C ASP A 386 -11.05 21.70 -1.46
N HIS A 387 -11.25 21.58 -0.14
CA HIS A 387 -12.46 22.00 0.58
C HIS A 387 -12.20 23.00 1.71
N GLY A 388 -10.94 23.40 1.93
CA GLY A 388 -10.53 24.31 3.01
C GLY A 388 -9.56 25.38 2.54
N GLU A 389 -8.43 25.50 3.26
CA GLU A 389 -7.40 26.50 3.05
C GLU A 389 -6.15 25.86 2.39
N PRO A 390 -5.94 26.02 1.08
CA PRO A 390 -4.80 25.38 0.38
C PRO A 390 -3.43 25.73 0.97
N GLU A 391 -3.25 26.93 1.50
CA GLU A 391 -2.01 27.35 2.15
C GLU A 391 -1.77 26.54 3.45
N ALA A 392 -2.82 26.22 4.21
CA ALA A 392 -2.70 25.34 5.38
C ALA A 392 -2.30 23.93 4.98
N ALA A 393 -2.85 23.40 3.88
CA ALA A 393 -2.44 22.13 3.30
C ALA A 393 -0.95 22.13 2.94
N VAL A 394 -0.46 23.18 2.28
CA VAL A 394 0.96 23.34 1.92
C VAL A 394 1.86 23.31 3.17
N GLU A 395 1.49 24.02 4.24
CA GLU A 395 2.28 24.04 5.48
C GLU A 395 2.36 22.66 6.14
N LEU A 396 1.24 21.94 6.23
CA LEU A 396 1.20 20.57 6.77
C LEU A 396 2.10 19.63 5.97
N LEU A 397 1.98 19.65 4.64
CA LEU A 397 2.73 18.74 3.77
C LEU A 397 4.22 19.09 3.66
N ARG A 398 4.57 20.37 3.70
CA ARG A 398 5.98 20.78 3.82
C ARG A 398 6.59 20.35 5.14
N ALA A 399 5.82 20.35 6.24
CA ALA A 399 6.30 19.82 7.52
C ALA A 399 6.58 18.31 7.42
N GLN A 400 5.68 17.53 6.83
CA GLN A 400 5.89 16.10 6.57
C GLN A 400 7.10 15.85 5.67
N TRP A 401 7.22 16.59 4.57
CA TRP A 401 8.35 16.48 3.64
C TRP A 401 9.70 16.75 4.31
N ARG A 402 9.78 17.81 5.13
CA ARG A 402 10.98 18.10 5.96
C ARG A 402 11.24 17.00 6.98
N GLY A 403 10.20 16.41 7.55
CA GLY A 403 10.24 15.25 8.43
C GLY A 403 10.55 13.91 7.72
N GLN A 404 11.03 13.97 6.46
CA GLN A 404 11.42 12.81 5.63
C GLN A 404 10.26 11.88 5.23
N HIS A 405 9.01 12.27 5.43
CA HIS A 405 7.85 11.55 4.87
C HIS A 405 7.73 11.91 3.38
N ARG A 406 8.41 11.14 2.53
CA ARG A 406 8.58 11.44 1.09
C ARG A 406 7.93 10.37 0.20
N SER A 407 6.84 9.75 0.67
CA SER A 407 6.08 8.80 -0.12
C SER A 407 5.44 9.48 -1.34
N ALA A 408 5.07 8.67 -2.35
CA ALA A 408 4.34 9.17 -3.52
C ALA A 408 3.06 9.91 -3.12
N ALA A 409 2.36 9.45 -2.07
CA ALA A 409 1.14 10.07 -1.58
C ALA A 409 1.37 11.48 -1.00
N VAL A 410 2.47 11.68 -0.26
CA VAL A 410 2.83 13.02 0.26
C VAL A 410 3.34 13.91 -0.85
N ALA A 411 4.09 13.37 -1.82
CA ALA A 411 4.56 14.12 -2.98
C ALA A 411 3.38 14.62 -3.82
N ASP A 412 2.44 13.74 -4.18
CA ASP A 412 1.24 14.09 -4.92
C ASP A 412 0.41 15.15 -4.20
N ALA A 413 0.11 14.91 -2.91
CA ALA A 413 -0.68 15.86 -2.12
C ALA A 413 -0.01 17.24 -2.02
N LEU A 414 1.34 17.30 -1.86
CA LEU A 414 2.07 18.57 -1.81
C LEU A 414 2.07 19.28 -3.16
N GLY A 415 2.27 18.53 -4.26
CA GLY A 415 2.18 19.08 -5.62
C GLY A 415 0.80 19.69 -5.90
N TRP A 416 -0.26 18.96 -5.54
CA TRP A 416 -1.62 19.39 -5.67
C TRP A 416 -1.95 20.61 -4.79
N ALA A 417 -1.62 20.58 -3.49
CA ALA A 417 -1.85 21.70 -2.58
C ALA A 417 -1.13 22.98 -3.05
N LEU A 418 0.11 22.86 -3.56
CA LEU A 418 0.83 23.99 -4.15
C LEU A 418 0.10 24.56 -5.38
N HIS A 419 -0.40 23.71 -6.26
CA HIS A 419 -1.21 24.14 -7.39
C HIS A 419 -2.47 24.87 -6.93
N ARG A 420 -3.21 24.31 -5.96
CA ARG A 420 -4.42 24.92 -5.39
C ARG A 420 -4.13 26.27 -4.71
N ALA A 421 -2.92 26.46 -4.18
CA ALA A 421 -2.41 27.71 -3.61
C ALA A 421 -1.81 28.67 -4.67
N GLY A 422 -2.01 28.41 -5.98
CA GLY A 422 -1.52 29.26 -7.08
C GLY A 422 -0.01 29.17 -7.34
N LYS A 423 0.66 28.10 -6.89
CA LYS A 423 2.11 27.88 -7.03
C LYS A 423 2.41 26.65 -7.90
N SER A 424 1.82 26.66 -9.10
CA SER A 424 1.85 25.50 -10.01
C SER A 424 3.26 25.10 -10.45
N GLU A 425 4.17 26.08 -10.68
CA GLU A 425 5.58 25.77 -11.03
C GLU A 425 6.29 25.00 -9.92
N GLU A 426 6.10 25.38 -8.64
CA GLU A 426 6.66 24.64 -7.51
C GLU A 426 5.96 23.28 -7.36
N GLY A 427 4.64 23.23 -7.59
CA GLY A 427 3.82 22.01 -7.47
C GLY A 427 4.22 20.93 -8.47
N LEU A 428 4.66 21.32 -9.68
CA LEU A 428 5.03 20.40 -10.75
C LEU A 428 6.11 19.40 -10.30
N GLU A 429 7.17 19.89 -9.65
CA GLU A 429 8.29 19.01 -9.18
C GLU A 429 7.79 17.87 -8.28
N TYR A 430 6.85 18.15 -7.39
CA TYR A 430 6.32 17.15 -6.46
C TYR A 430 5.34 16.19 -7.16
N ALA A 431 4.49 16.70 -8.04
CA ALA A 431 3.56 15.86 -8.80
C ALA A 431 4.31 14.89 -9.74
N GLU A 432 5.38 15.35 -10.41
CA GLU A 432 6.27 14.48 -11.21
C GLU A 432 6.90 13.39 -10.34
N ARG A 433 7.43 13.73 -9.17
CA ARG A 433 8.00 12.74 -8.24
C ARG A 433 7.01 11.67 -7.82
N ALA A 434 5.73 12.02 -7.67
CA ALA A 434 4.71 11.05 -7.30
C ALA A 434 4.52 9.97 -8.38
N VAL A 435 4.48 10.35 -9.65
CA VAL A 435 4.32 9.43 -10.79
C VAL A 435 5.61 8.69 -11.15
N ASP A 436 6.78 9.29 -10.92
CA ASP A 436 8.10 8.68 -11.18
C ASP A 436 8.38 7.47 -10.29
N THR A 437 7.65 7.29 -9.21
CA THR A 437 7.72 6.06 -8.40
C THR A 437 7.28 4.81 -9.15
N GLY A 438 6.60 4.98 -10.28
CA GLY A 438 6.02 3.91 -11.09
C GLY A 438 4.60 3.50 -10.67
N VAL A 439 4.09 4.01 -9.54
CA VAL A 439 2.73 3.73 -9.08
C VAL A 439 1.71 4.19 -10.11
N ARG A 440 0.74 3.34 -10.42
CA ARG A 440 -0.33 3.64 -11.37
C ARG A 440 -1.58 4.11 -10.63
N ASN A 441 -1.69 5.42 -10.42
CA ASN A 441 -2.80 6.05 -9.71
C ASN A 441 -3.47 7.10 -10.59
N ALA A 442 -4.79 7.02 -10.76
CA ALA A 442 -5.55 7.93 -11.62
C ALA A 442 -5.55 9.37 -11.07
N SER A 443 -5.64 9.55 -9.74
CA SER A 443 -5.61 10.87 -9.13
C SER A 443 -4.26 11.56 -9.34
N TYR A 444 -3.14 10.84 -9.21
CA TYR A 444 -1.80 11.41 -9.44
C TYR A 444 -1.63 11.86 -10.89
N ALA A 445 -2.08 11.04 -11.84
CA ALA A 445 -2.06 11.42 -13.25
C ALA A 445 -2.97 12.63 -13.53
N TYR A 446 -4.13 12.69 -12.90
CA TYR A 446 -5.03 13.84 -12.98
C TYR A 446 -4.38 15.13 -12.45
N HIS A 447 -3.85 15.09 -11.22
CA HIS A 447 -3.19 16.24 -10.59
C HIS A 447 -2.04 16.75 -11.45
N LEU A 448 -1.15 15.86 -11.89
CA LEU A 448 -0.03 16.23 -12.77
C LEU A 448 -0.54 16.83 -14.10
N GLY A 449 -1.55 16.23 -14.71
CA GLY A 449 -2.13 16.73 -15.96
C GLY A 449 -2.76 18.11 -15.84
N VAL A 450 -3.44 18.39 -14.71
CA VAL A 450 -4.02 19.72 -14.44
C VAL A 450 -2.93 20.76 -14.21
N ILE A 451 -1.91 20.43 -13.42
CA ILE A 451 -0.76 21.32 -13.17
C ILE A 451 -0.05 21.67 -14.49
N GLN A 452 0.23 20.69 -15.33
CA GLN A 452 0.87 20.89 -16.63
C GLN A 452 0.00 21.73 -17.57
N ARG A 453 -1.33 21.54 -17.55
CA ARG A 453 -2.27 22.38 -18.33
C ARG A 453 -2.22 23.82 -17.89
N GLU A 454 -2.19 24.11 -16.60
CA GLU A 454 -2.05 25.44 -16.04
C GLU A 454 -0.76 26.13 -16.48
N LEU A 455 0.31 25.36 -16.59
CA LEU A 455 1.62 25.83 -17.06
C LEU A 455 1.74 25.87 -18.59
N ALA A 456 0.64 25.67 -19.31
CA ALA A 456 0.57 25.62 -20.77
C ALA A 456 1.42 24.51 -21.44
N ASP A 457 1.81 23.48 -20.67
CA ASP A 457 2.48 22.28 -21.19
C ASP A 457 1.44 21.25 -21.66
N TYR A 458 0.76 21.56 -22.76
CA TYR A 458 -0.44 20.87 -23.21
C TYR A 458 -0.20 19.44 -23.69
N GLY A 459 0.97 19.10 -24.20
CA GLY A 459 1.30 17.76 -24.66
C GLY A 459 1.36 16.75 -23.51
N PRO A 460 2.22 16.96 -22.49
CA PRO A 460 2.23 16.17 -21.27
C PRO A 460 0.89 16.19 -20.52
N ALA A 461 0.24 17.37 -20.41
CA ALA A 461 -1.05 17.50 -19.76
C ALA A 461 -2.08 16.52 -20.35
N ARG A 462 -2.20 16.48 -21.68
CA ARG A 462 -3.09 15.55 -22.37
C ARG A 462 -2.77 14.10 -22.02
N ARG A 463 -1.50 13.69 -22.14
CA ARG A 463 -1.09 12.31 -21.86
C ARG A 463 -1.47 11.88 -20.44
N ASN A 464 -1.27 12.77 -19.45
CA ASN A 464 -1.57 12.48 -18.06
C ASN A 464 -3.08 12.46 -17.78
N LEU A 465 -3.87 13.38 -18.35
CA LEU A 465 -5.33 13.37 -18.26
C LEU A 465 -5.93 12.12 -18.92
N GLU A 466 -5.46 11.75 -20.13
CA GLU A 466 -5.85 10.50 -20.80
C GLU A 466 -5.48 9.27 -19.96
N GLN A 467 -4.30 9.28 -19.34
CA GLN A 467 -3.88 8.22 -18.45
C GLN A 467 -4.79 8.13 -17.22
N ALA A 468 -5.16 9.23 -16.60
CA ALA A 468 -6.07 9.25 -15.46
C ALA A 468 -7.42 8.59 -15.81
N VAL A 469 -8.08 9.07 -16.85
CA VAL A 469 -9.39 8.56 -17.30
C VAL A 469 -9.33 7.11 -17.74
N ARG A 470 -8.24 6.69 -18.44
CA ARG A 470 -8.03 5.31 -18.88
C ARG A 470 -7.70 4.38 -17.72
N THR A 471 -7.01 4.87 -16.68
CA THR A 471 -6.60 4.06 -15.53
C THR A 471 -7.80 3.70 -14.65
N ASN A 472 -8.62 4.69 -14.34
CA ASN A 472 -9.90 4.49 -13.64
C ASN A 472 -10.84 5.66 -14.01
N PRO A 473 -11.87 5.45 -14.82
CA PRO A 473 -12.75 6.53 -15.28
C PRO A 473 -13.63 7.11 -14.16
N ALA A 474 -13.69 6.49 -12.99
CA ALA A 474 -14.51 6.89 -11.85
C ALA A 474 -13.69 7.05 -10.56
N PHE A 475 -12.42 7.43 -10.66
CA PHE A 475 -11.48 7.49 -9.55
C PHE A 475 -11.87 8.44 -8.40
N SER A 476 -12.74 9.41 -8.66
CA SER A 476 -13.33 10.31 -7.67
C SER A 476 -14.66 10.84 -8.19
N PRO A 477 -15.70 10.97 -7.36
CA PRO A 477 -16.98 11.52 -7.78
C PRO A 477 -16.89 12.99 -8.22
N LEU A 478 -15.95 13.75 -7.68
CA LEU A 478 -15.72 15.16 -8.00
C LEU A 478 -14.66 15.35 -9.10
N ALA A 479 -13.52 14.69 -8.96
CA ALA A 479 -12.38 14.95 -9.83
C ALA A 479 -12.46 14.23 -11.19
N ALA A 480 -13.12 13.06 -11.29
CA ALA A 480 -13.19 12.33 -12.56
C ALA A 480 -14.01 13.06 -13.63
N PRO A 481 -15.14 13.72 -13.33
CA PRO A 481 -15.80 14.60 -14.29
C PRO A 481 -14.90 15.76 -14.73
N LEU A 482 -14.20 16.42 -13.80
CA LEU A 482 -13.28 17.52 -14.09
C LEU A 482 -12.09 17.07 -14.97
N ALA A 483 -11.60 15.84 -14.78
CA ALA A 483 -10.55 15.29 -15.61
C ALA A 483 -10.99 15.14 -17.08
N ARG A 484 -12.23 14.68 -17.31
CA ARG A 484 -12.80 14.58 -18.66
C ARG A 484 -13.00 15.97 -19.29
N GLU A 485 -13.58 16.90 -18.54
CA GLU A 485 -13.73 18.29 -18.99
C GLU A 485 -12.39 18.94 -19.35
N ALA A 486 -11.38 18.75 -18.49
CA ALA A 486 -10.04 19.26 -18.73
C ALA A 486 -9.39 18.66 -20.00
N LEU A 487 -9.63 17.37 -20.26
CA LEU A 487 -9.16 16.70 -21.47
C LEU A 487 -9.89 17.19 -22.72
N ASP A 488 -11.21 17.32 -22.66
CA ASP A 488 -12.05 17.82 -23.76
C ASP A 488 -11.68 19.25 -24.14
N ALA A 489 -11.39 20.10 -23.14
CA ALA A 489 -10.96 21.49 -23.35
C ALA A 489 -9.61 21.61 -24.09
N LEU A 490 -8.77 20.57 -24.07
CA LEU A 490 -7.53 20.53 -24.86
C LEU A 490 -7.79 20.29 -26.36
N GLY A 491 -9.02 19.94 -26.76
CA GLY A 491 -9.40 19.65 -28.16
C GLY A 491 -8.70 18.41 -28.72
N GLU A 492 -8.82 18.17 -30.01
CA GLU A 492 -8.05 17.12 -30.70
C GLU A 492 -6.59 17.55 -30.94
N PRO A 493 -5.62 16.64 -30.83
CA PRO A 493 -4.23 16.97 -31.16
C PRO A 493 -4.16 17.38 -32.64
N PRO A 494 -3.36 18.41 -32.98
CA PRO A 494 -3.23 18.84 -34.37
C PRO A 494 -2.76 17.68 -35.27
N PRO A 495 -3.29 17.55 -36.48
CA PRO A 495 -2.82 16.54 -37.42
C PRO A 495 -1.33 16.74 -37.67
N GLY A 496 -0.52 15.72 -37.40
CA GLY A 496 0.94 15.81 -37.46
C GLY A 496 1.60 16.15 -36.12
N GLY A 497 0.92 15.92 -35.00
CA GLY A 497 1.47 16.08 -33.65
C GLY A 497 2.89 15.55 -33.44
N PRO A 498 3.50 15.69 -32.25
CA PRO A 498 4.88 15.27 -31.99
C PRO A 498 5.16 13.88 -32.56
N GLY A 499 6.34 13.64 -33.11
CA GLY A 499 6.67 12.38 -33.79
C GLY A 499 6.47 11.11 -32.96
N ASP A 500 6.46 11.24 -31.63
CA ASP A 500 6.15 10.20 -30.67
C ASP A 500 4.64 9.84 -30.57
N MET A 501 3.76 10.69 -31.13
CA MET A 501 2.32 10.47 -31.21
C MET A 501 1.86 9.94 -32.58
N GLN A 502 2.74 9.85 -33.54
CA GLN A 502 2.42 9.30 -34.86
C GLN A 502 2.60 7.79 -34.87
N PRO A 503 1.70 7.01 -35.49
CA PRO A 503 1.97 5.62 -35.77
C PRO A 503 3.24 5.52 -36.60
N PRO A 504 4.11 4.52 -36.39
CA PRO A 504 5.30 4.36 -37.18
C PRO A 504 4.93 4.30 -38.67
N PRO A 505 5.70 4.93 -39.56
CA PRO A 505 5.42 4.87 -40.97
C PRO A 505 5.31 3.41 -41.43
N PRO A 506 4.40 3.08 -42.36
CA PRO A 506 4.25 1.73 -42.82
C PRO A 506 5.62 1.24 -43.34
N PRO A 507 5.99 -0.02 -43.09
CA PRO A 507 7.25 -0.56 -43.58
C PRO A 507 7.32 -0.36 -45.10
N PRO A 508 8.49 -0.02 -45.64
CA PRO A 508 8.67 0.10 -47.10
C PRO A 508 8.16 -1.18 -47.77
N PRO A 509 7.49 -1.06 -48.94
CA PRO A 509 7.02 -2.24 -49.67
C PRO A 509 8.20 -3.18 -49.86
N ALA A 510 7.97 -4.46 -49.59
CA ALA A 510 8.98 -5.48 -49.80
C ALA A 510 9.50 -5.38 -51.24
N PRO A 511 10.82 -5.44 -51.47
CA PRO A 511 11.36 -5.40 -52.82
C PRO A 511 10.68 -6.50 -53.64
N GLU A 512 10.16 -6.12 -54.83
CA GLU A 512 9.59 -7.10 -55.76
C GLU A 512 10.60 -8.22 -55.98
N PRO A 513 10.17 -9.49 -55.97
CA PRO A 513 11.08 -10.60 -56.17
C PRO A 513 11.72 -10.46 -57.56
N THR A 514 13.03 -10.30 -57.58
CA THR A 514 13.83 -10.29 -58.81
C THR A 514 13.50 -11.56 -59.58
N PRO A 515 13.10 -11.47 -60.88
CA PRO A 515 12.79 -12.67 -61.66
C PRO A 515 14.03 -13.56 -61.73
N GLU A 516 13.91 -14.79 -61.27
CA GLU A 516 14.94 -15.79 -61.37
C GLU A 516 15.31 -16.03 -62.86
N PRO A 517 16.62 -16.10 -63.25
CA PRO A 517 17.01 -16.44 -64.56
C PRO A 517 16.54 -17.86 -64.88
N LYS A 518 15.82 -18.00 -66.02
CA LYS A 518 15.39 -19.30 -66.57
C LYS A 518 16.61 -20.20 -66.76
N ARG A 519 16.71 -21.24 -65.95
CA ARG A 519 17.67 -22.34 -66.20
C ARG A 519 17.23 -23.10 -67.46
N GLU A 520 18.06 -23.12 -68.47
CA GLU A 520 17.95 -24.01 -69.64
C GLU A 520 17.88 -25.47 -69.16
N GLN A 521 16.87 -26.17 -69.64
CA GLN A 521 16.71 -27.62 -69.42
C GLN A 521 17.73 -28.39 -70.26
N GLU A 522 18.73 -28.94 -69.64
CA GLU A 522 19.60 -29.97 -70.19
C GLU A 522 18.81 -31.29 -70.27
N LYS A 523 18.68 -31.81 -71.49
CA LYS A 523 18.09 -33.12 -71.85
C LYS A 523 18.91 -34.25 -71.22
N LYS A 524 18.26 -35.11 -70.42
CA LYS A 524 18.80 -36.41 -70.03
C LYS A 524 18.02 -37.56 -70.67
N PRO A 525 18.69 -38.63 -71.10
CA PRO A 525 18.12 -39.67 -71.96
C PRO A 525 17.19 -40.66 -71.20
N GLU A 526 16.37 -41.23 -72.04
CA GLU A 526 15.33 -42.24 -71.84
C GLU A 526 15.90 -43.63 -71.49
N ALA A 527 15.29 -44.37 -70.56
CA ALA A 527 15.04 -45.81 -70.69
C ALA A 527 14.60 -46.42 -69.35
N PRO A 528 13.90 -47.54 -69.29
CA PRO A 528 12.54 -47.84 -69.71
C PRO A 528 11.68 -48.38 -68.53
N ALA A 529 10.37 -48.42 -68.77
CA ALA A 529 9.39 -49.09 -67.91
C ALA A 529 9.57 -50.62 -67.87
N PRO A 530 9.03 -51.33 -66.83
CA PRO A 530 7.67 -51.88 -67.02
C PRO A 530 6.78 -52.08 -65.81
N ALA A 531 5.50 -52.18 -66.17
CA ALA A 531 4.38 -53.03 -65.70
C ALA A 531 3.72 -52.80 -64.36
N ALA A 532 2.55 -52.28 -64.40
CA ALA A 532 1.18 -52.70 -64.12
C ALA A 532 0.93 -53.69 -63.00
N SER A 533 0.02 -53.23 -62.09
CA SER A 533 -1.18 -53.94 -61.63
C SER A 533 -2.01 -52.97 -60.74
N LYS A 534 -3.13 -52.49 -61.19
CA LYS A 534 -4.53 -52.84 -60.94
C LYS A 534 -4.80 -53.11 -59.47
N THR A 535 -5.66 -52.30 -58.81
CA THR A 535 -7.13 -52.42 -58.79
C THR A 535 -7.67 -51.34 -57.82
N ALA A 536 -8.51 -50.46 -58.29
CA ALA A 536 -9.94 -50.26 -58.07
C ALA A 536 -10.32 -50.02 -56.59
N ALA A 537 -11.17 -49.13 -56.18
CA ALA A 537 -12.18 -48.27 -56.75
C ALA A 537 -12.58 -47.21 -55.71
N ALA A 538 -13.05 -46.11 -56.19
CA ALA A 538 -13.81 -45.07 -55.44
C ALA A 538 -15.26 -45.56 -55.22
N PRO A 539 -16.26 -44.75 -54.79
CA PRO A 539 -16.29 -43.34 -54.42
C PRO A 539 -17.30 -42.95 -53.28
N SER A 540 -17.37 -41.66 -53.02
CA SER A 540 -18.58 -40.83 -52.67
C SER A 540 -19.22 -41.03 -51.29
N GLU A 541 -19.82 -40.11 -50.61
CA GLU A 541 -20.48 -38.84 -50.91
C GLU A 541 -20.74 -38.09 -49.59
N SER A 542 -20.66 -36.80 -49.62
CA SER A 542 -21.44 -35.94 -48.70
C SER A 542 -22.92 -35.98 -49.05
N PRO A 543 -23.87 -35.68 -48.17
CA PRO A 543 -24.28 -34.27 -47.98
C PRO A 543 -24.81 -33.89 -46.58
N SER A 544 -24.75 -32.64 -46.27
CA SER A 544 -25.71 -31.89 -45.46
C SER A 544 -27.00 -31.72 -46.31
N PRO A 545 -28.16 -31.28 -45.86
CA PRO A 545 -28.50 -30.37 -44.73
C PRO A 545 -29.90 -30.60 -44.05
N THR A 546 -30.24 -29.69 -43.15
CA THR A 546 -31.56 -29.03 -42.97
C THR A 546 -32.43 -29.35 -41.74
N ALA A 547 -32.74 -28.26 -41.04
CA ALA A 547 -33.99 -27.77 -40.50
C ALA A 547 -34.53 -28.24 -39.14
N SER A 548 -34.67 -27.26 -38.30
CA SER A 548 -35.70 -27.10 -37.26
C SER A 548 -37.14 -27.33 -37.81
N PRO A 549 -38.24 -27.47 -37.03
CA PRO A 549 -38.58 -26.61 -35.90
C PRO A 549 -39.48 -27.23 -34.80
N THR A 550 -39.70 -26.41 -33.75
CA THR A 550 -41.02 -26.12 -33.11
C THR A 550 -41.43 -26.86 -31.84
N ALA A 551 -41.46 -26.12 -30.78
CA ALA A 551 -42.54 -25.71 -29.88
C ALA A 551 -43.10 -26.69 -28.81
N ALA A 552 -43.12 -26.11 -27.64
CA ALA A 552 -44.28 -25.90 -26.76
C ALA A 552 -44.35 -26.62 -25.42
N LYS A 553 -44.45 -25.77 -24.44
CA LYS A 553 -45.34 -25.77 -23.25
C LYS A 553 -44.96 -26.54 -21.99
N SER A 554 -44.89 -25.65 -21.03
CA SER A 554 -45.04 -25.81 -19.57
C SER A 554 -46.22 -26.74 -19.13
N PRO A 555 -46.33 -27.11 -17.85
CA PRO A 555 -46.65 -26.12 -16.84
C PRO A 555 -45.56 -25.83 -15.82
#